data_b7429a5eb673c2fa15ace8c4db5062b1
#
_entry.id   b7429a5eb673c2fa15ace8c4db5062b1
#
_cell.length_a   1.000
_cell.length_b   1.000
_cell.length_c   1.000
_cell.angle_alpha   90.00
_cell.angle_beta   90.00
_cell.angle_gamma   90.00
#
_symmetry.space_group_name_H-M   'P 1'
#
loop_
_entity.id
_entity.type
_entity.pdbx_description
1 polymer ?
#
loop_
_entity_poly.entity_id
_entity_poly.type
_entity_poly.pdbx_seq_one_letter_code
_entity_poly.pdbx_strand_id
1 'polypeptide(L)'
;MSSVKASPGYFGLSLVNEIQAEMTTTQHTSLFRFKFPARKEPDADIISPLILLDLSDLSDSRQDNGTIAVDGETGRITGNARFLPSFGQGNYIAYFCADFSGAPIRDNGIFANSRASAAVKKLTISRSINGYPLPGGAFVRFQNPGEGILARVGVSMVSSAQACSSAETEIPNFDFEDTKSAAEAIWRTKLSPIVASPNGITDMSILKNLYSGIYRTMVNPQDYTGENPLWQSDEPYFDSFYW
;
A
#
# COMPACT_ATOMS: atom_id res chain seq x y z
N MET A 1 6.62 -11.02 -20.88
CA MET A 1 7.17 -11.06 -19.51
C MET A 1 6.86 -9.71 -18.86
N SER A 2 6.34 -9.72 -17.64
CA SER A 2 6.15 -8.50 -16.87
C SER A 2 7.51 -7.86 -16.62
N SER A 3 7.65 -6.56 -16.92
CA SER A 3 8.87 -5.83 -16.58
C SER A 3 8.75 -5.35 -15.14
N VAL A 4 9.55 -5.88 -14.23
CA VAL A 4 9.66 -5.39 -12.86
C VAL A 4 10.81 -4.40 -12.77
N LYS A 5 10.57 -3.26 -12.14
CA LYS A 5 11.58 -2.26 -11.78
C LYS A 5 11.52 -2.06 -10.27
N ALA A 6 12.66 -2.17 -9.59
CA ALA A 6 12.74 -1.97 -8.15
C ALA A 6 14.02 -1.23 -7.80
N SER A 7 13.89 -0.24 -6.94
CA SER A 7 14.99 0.47 -6.28
C SER A 7 14.52 0.90 -4.89
N PRO A 8 15.45 1.21 -3.96
CA PRO A 8 15.04 1.77 -2.68
C PRO A 8 14.13 3.00 -2.87
N GLY A 9 12.95 2.98 -2.27
CA GLY A 9 11.94 4.02 -2.40
C GLY A 9 11.01 3.91 -3.61
N TYR A 10 11.19 2.93 -4.51
CA TYR A 10 10.35 2.77 -5.69
C TYR A 10 10.20 1.31 -6.12
N PHE A 11 8.99 0.96 -6.50
CA PHE A 11 8.66 -0.30 -7.15
C PHE A 11 7.69 -0.07 -8.32
N GLY A 12 7.91 -0.75 -9.43
CA GLY A 12 7.04 -0.69 -10.60
C GLY A 12 6.98 -2.00 -11.35
N LEU A 13 5.83 -2.29 -11.93
CA LEU A 13 5.62 -3.46 -12.77
C LEU A 13 4.64 -3.18 -13.89
N SER A 14 4.80 -3.92 -14.99
CA SER A 14 3.81 -3.95 -16.07
C SER A 14 3.20 -5.33 -16.16
N LEU A 15 1.88 -5.40 -16.11
CA LEU A 15 1.12 -6.63 -16.19
C LEU A 15 0.94 -7.07 -17.66
N VAL A 16 0.57 -8.34 -17.86
CA VAL A 16 0.33 -8.90 -19.21
C VAL A 16 -0.81 -8.19 -19.94
N ASN A 17 -1.79 -7.66 -19.20
CA ASN A 17 -2.92 -6.89 -19.73
C ASN A 17 -2.58 -5.39 -19.96
N GLU A 18 -1.28 -5.04 -20.04
CA GLU A 18 -0.78 -3.70 -20.27
C GLU A 18 -1.04 -2.70 -19.12
N ILE A 19 -1.60 -3.12 -18.00
CA ILE A 19 -1.71 -2.26 -16.80
C ILE A 19 -0.30 -2.06 -16.23
N GLN A 20 0.05 -0.81 -15.95
CA GLN A 20 1.25 -0.45 -15.22
C GLN A 20 0.88 -0.06 -13.80
N ALA A 21 1.57 -0.63 -12.83
CA ALA A 21 1.42 -0.30 -11.43
C ALA A 21 2.78 0.13 -10.87
N GLU A 22 2.79 1.27 -10.21
CA GLU A 22 3.97 1.86 -9.59
C GLU A 22 3.65 2.21 -8.13
N MET A 23 4.65 2.16 -7.27
CA MET A 23 4.51 2.46 -5.85
C MET A 23 5.75 3.21 -5.34
N THR A 24 5.51 4.19 -4.51
CA THR A 24 6.52 4.89 -3.70
C THR A 24 5.95 5.14 -2.31
N THR A 25 6.77 5.55 -1.36
CA THR A 25 6.37 5.69 0.04
C THR A 25 6.94 6.94 0.68
N THR A 26 6.25 7.39 1.72
CA THR A 26 6.71 8.35 2.72
C THR A 26 6.90 7.64 4.07
N GLN A 27 6.74 8.32 5.17
CA GLN A 27 6.92 7.74 6.52
C GLN A 27 5.77 6.81 6.92
N HIS A 28 4.51 7.24 6.73
CA HIS A 28 3.31 6.48 7.09
C HIS A 28 2.39 6.22 5.90
N THR A 29 2.77 6.69 4.71
CA THR A 29 1.89 6.68 3.54
C THR A 29 2.57 6.08 2.33
N SER A 30 1.82 5.32 1.54
CA SER A 30 2.24 4.84 0.22
C SER A 30 1.42 5.54 -0.86
N LEU A 31 2.07 5.88 -1.98
CA LEU A 31 1.43 6.41 -3.16
C LEU A 31 1.57 5.42 -4.30
N PHE A 32 0.44 5.00 -4.83
CA PHE A 32 0.35 4.11 -5.97
C PHE A 32 -0.08 4.89 -7.21
N ARG A 33 0.45 4.51 -8.35
CA ARG A 33 0.02 5.01 -9.66
C ARG A 33 -0.33 3.84 -10.56
N PHE A 34 -1.56 3.83 -11.06
CA PHE A 34 -2.07 2.81 -11.96
C PHE A 34 -2.37 3.43 -13.32
N LYS A 35 -1.68 2.97 -14.37
CA LYS A 35 -1.99 3.35 -15.76
C LYS A 35 -2.68 2.20 -16.44
N PHE A 36 -3.84 2.47 -16.99
CA PHE A 36 -4.64 1.51 -17.73
C PHE A 36 -4.44 1.67 -19.23
N PRO A 37 -4.47 0.60 -20.02
CA PRO A 37 -4.34 0.69 -21.46
C PRO A 37 -5.49 1.52 -22.06
N ALA A 38 -5.17 2.27 -23.12
CA ALA A 38 -6.19 2.98 -23.88
C ALA A 38 -7.17 1.98 -24.54
N ARG A 39 -8.43 2.36 -24.65
CA ARG A 39 -9.42 1.56 -25.36
C ARG A 39 -9.03 1.41 -26.84
N LYS A 40 -9.00 0.17 -27.31
CA LYS A 40 -8.68 -0.14 -28.71
C LYS A 40 -9.91 -0.09 -29.61
N GLU A 41 -11.13 -0.27 -29.06
CA GLU A 41 -12.39 -0.32 -29.81
C GLU A 41 -13.47 0.50 -29.10
N PRO A 42 -14.27 1.30 -29.86
CA PRO A 42 -15.35 2.12 -29.29
C PRO A 42 -16.47 1.30 -28.65
N ASP A 43 -16.74 0.11 -29.16
CA ASP A 43 -17.87 -0.76 -28.77
C ASP A 43 -17.46 -1.92 -27.85
N ALA A 44 -16.17 -2.00 -27.45
CA ALA A 44 -15.78 -2.97 -26.43
C ALA A 44 -16.54 -2.68 -25.13
N ASP A 45 -17.05 -3.73 -24.48
CA ASP A 45 -17.70 -3.66 -23.18
C ASP A 45 -16.93 -2.72 -22.25
N ILE A 46 -17.67 -1.80 -21.61
CA ILE A 46 -17.07 -0.74 -20.80
C ILE A 46 -16.41 -1.38 -19.58
N ILE A 47 -15.16 -1.77 -19.74
CA ILE A 47 -14.31 -2.14 -18.61
C ILE A 47 -13.91 -0.82 -17.95
N SER A 48 -14.62 -0.44 -16.89
CA SER A 48 -14.20 0.66 -16.03
C SER A 48 -12.97 0.23 -15.25
N PRO A 49 -11.92 1.05 -15.20
CA PRO A 49 -10.83 0.81 -14.30
C PRO A 49 -11.32 0.60 -12.88
N LEU A 50 -10.85 -0.46 -12.26
CA LEU A 50 -11.27 -0.90 -10.94
C LEU A 50 -10.04 -1.05 -10.05
N ILE A 51 -10.10 -0.44 -8.87
CA ILE A 51 -9.13 -0.69 -7.79
C ILE A 51 -9.86 -1.44 -6.68
N LEU A 52 -9.29 -2.57 -6.28
CA LEU A 52 -9.72 -3.35 -5.14
C LEU A 52 -8.76 -3.12 -3.97
N LEU A 53 -9.33 -2.94 -2.78
CA LEU A 53 -8.62 -3.02 -1.54
C LEU A 53 -9.14 -4.27 -0.82
N ASP A 54 -8.34 -5.34 -0.88
CA ASP A 54 -8.65 -6.60 -0.22
C ASP A 54 -8.14 -6.53 1.23
N LEU A 55 -9.04 -6.78 2.17
CA LEU A 55 -8.71 -6.81 3.59
C LEU A 55 -8.30 -8.20 4.07
N SER A 56 -8.55 -9.23 3.28
CA SER A 56 -8.33 -10.61 3.68
C SER A 56 -6.93 -11.07 3.33
N ASP A 57 -6.18 -11.49 4.33
CA ASP A 57 -4.94 -12.25 4.09
C ASP A 57 -5.29 -13.70 3.80
N LEU A 58 -5.07 -14.12 2.57
CA LEU A 58 -5.36 -15.48 2.11
C LEU A 58 -4.21 -16.47 2.35
N SER A 59 -3.04 -15.97 2.74
CA SER A 59 -1.81 -16.79 2.71
C SER A 59 -1.56 -17.64 3.94
N ASP A 60 -2.17 -17.40 5.08
CA ASP A 60 -2.15 -18.24 6.30
C ASP A 60 -2.89 -17.55 7.43
N SER A 61 -3.68 -16.58 7.06
CA SER A 61 -4.62 -15.85 7.88
C SER A 61 -4.13 -15.53 9.29
N ARG A 62 -3.06 -14.79 9.36
CA ARG A 62 -2.68 -14.10 10.61
C ARG A 62 -3.65 -13.00 10.97
N GLN A 63 -4.53 -12.65 10.03
CA GLN A 63 -5.63 -11.74 10.27
C GLN A 63 -6.73 -12.44 11.07
N ASP A 64 -7.18 -11.79 12.12
CA ASP A 64 -8.26 -12.31 12.97
C ASP A 64 -9.60 -11.67 12.60
N ASN A 65 -9.75 -10.38 12.86
CA ASN A 65 -10.96 -9.63 12.57
C ASN A 65 -10.60 -8.34 11.84
N GLY A 66 -11.51 -7.83 11.01
CA GLY A 66 -11.31 -6.58 10.33
C GLY A 66 -12.61 -5.88 9.98
N THR A 67 -12.52 -4.60 9.76
CA THR A 67 -13.62 -3.78 9.23
C THR A 67 -13.11 -2.94 8.08
N ILE A 68 -13.97 -2.75 7.07
CA ILE A 68 -13.69 -1.85 5.96
C ILE A 68 -14.97 -1.10 5.61
N ALA A 69 -14.82 0.17 5.31
CA ALA A 69 -15.90 1.03 4.85
C ALA A 69 -15.44 1.86 3.67
N VAL A 70 -16.35 2.13 2.74
CA VAL A 70 -16.13 3.03 1.62
C VAL A 70 -17.14 4.17 1.68
N ASP A 71 -16.66 5.39 1.56
CA ASP A 71 -17.49 6.57 1.41
C ASP A 71 -18.10 6.60 0.00
N GLY A 72 -19.43 6.75 -0.06
CA GLY A 72 -20.17 6.67 -1.33
C GLY A 72 -19.90 7.82 -2.28
N GLU A 73 -19.53 8.98 -1.79
CA GLU A 73 -19.33 10.21 -2.57
C GLU A 73 -17.87 10.36 -3.00
N THR A 74 -16.95 10.23 -2.04
CA THR A 74 -15.52 10.46 -2.27
C THR A 74 -14.76 9.20 -2.69
N GLY A 75 -15.34 8.01 -2.47
CA GLY A 75 -14.65 6.74 -2.66
C GLY A 75 -13.55 6.46 -1.63
N ARG A 76 -13.36 7.32 -0.63
CA ARG A 76 -12.41 7.08 0.46
C ARG A 76 -12.70 5.74 1.13
N ILE A 77 -11.67 4.92 1.28
CA ILE A 77 -11.79 3.63 1.96
C ILE A 77 -11.03 3.71 3.28
N THR A 78 -11.70 3.35 4.36
CA THR A 78 -11.10 3.29 5.69
C THR A 78 -11.36 1.94 6.32
N GLY A 79 -10.48 1.52 7.22
CA GLY A 79 -10.70 0.28 7.92
C GLY A 79 -9.58 -0.06 8.89
N ASN A 80 -9.70 -1.26 9.43
CA ASN A 80 -8.69 -1.86 10.29
C ASN A 80 -8.75 -3.37 10.22
N ALA A 81 -7.65 -4.00 10.60
CA ALA A 81 -7.64 -5.42 10.85
C ALA A 81 -6.73 -5.74 12.03
N ARG A 82 -7.09 -6.80 12.75
CA ARG A 82 -6.28 -7.37 13.80
C ARG A 82 -5.40 -8.47 13.21
N PHE A 83 -4.12 -8.40 13.50
CA PHE A 83 -3.14 -9.35 13.03
C PHE A 83 -2.47 -10.07 14.18
N LEU A 84 -2.07 -11.31 13.92
CA LEU A 84 -1.17 -12.06 14.78
C LEU A 84 0.27 -11.84 14.28
N PRO A 85 1.26 -11.69 15.16
CA PRO A 85 2.65 -11.58 14.76
C PRO A 85 3.13 -12.87 14.09
N SER A 86 4.16 -12.77 13.26
CA SER A 86 4.79 -13.93 12.63
C SER A 86 5.42 -14.87 13.63
N PHE A 87 5.97 -14.31 14.69
CA PHE A 87 6.59 -15.02 15.81
C PHE A 87 6.12 -14.38 17.12
N GLY A 88 6.06 -15.18 18.18
CA GLY A 88 5.68 -14.68 19.48
C GLY A 88 4.18 -14.76 19.77
N GLN A 89 3.75 -14.07 20.82
CA GLN A 89 2.37 -14.05 21.29
C GLN A 89 1.81 -12.64 21.22
N GLY A 90 0.49 -12.53 21.22
CA GLY A 90 -0.21 -11.26 21.19
C GLY A 90 -0.89 -10.98 19.85
N ASN A 91 -1.31 -9.77 19.67
CA ASN A 91 -1.90 -9.26 18.44
C ASN A 91 -1.72 -7.75 18.37
N TYR A 92 -1.79 -7.21 17.17
CA TYR A 92 -1.81 -5.77 16.92
C TYR A 92 -2.94 -5.42 15.95
N ILE A 93 -3.37 -4.17 15.98
CA ILE A 93 -4.37 -3.65 15.05
C ILE A 93 -3.67 -2.63 14.15
N ALA A 94 -3.79 -2.82 12.85
CA ALA A 94 -3.39 -1.84 11.87
C ALA A 94 -4.64 -1.18 11.28
N TYR A 95 -4.60 0.14 11.19
CA TYR A 95 -5.63 1.00 10.59
C TYR A 95 -5.13 1.55 9.27
N PHE A 96 -6.03 1.83 8.36
CA PHE A 96 -5.68 2.41 7.08
C PHE A 96 -6.73 3.42 6.59
N CYS A 97 -6.28 4.28 5.68
CA CYS A 97 -7.09 5.24 4.95
C CYS A 97 -6.58 5.33 3.51
N ALA A 98 -7.44 5.09 2.54
CA ALA A 98 -7.11 5.16 1.12
C ALA A 98 -7.95 6.21 0.41
N ASP A 99 -7.28 7.11 -0.30
CA ASP A 99 -7.87 8.14 -1.15
C ASP A 99 -7.46 7.97 -2.60
N PHE A 100 -8.25 8.50 -3.51
CA PHE A 100 -8.02 8.36 -4.93
C PHE A 100 -8.06 9.69 -5.66
N SER A 101 -7.27 9.79 -6.72
CA SER A 101 -7.23 10.93 -7.64
C SER A 101 -6.98 10.48 -9.07
N GLY A 102 -7.22 11.34 -10.06
CA GLY A 102 -6.89 11.11 -11.48
C GLY A 102 -8.09 10.82 -12.37
N ALA A 103 -9.24 10.39 -11.83
CA ALA A 103 -10.46 10.21 -12.60
C ALA A 103 -11.72 10.32 -11.75
N PRO A 104 -12.87 10.74 -12.32
CA PRO A 104 -14.15 10.69 -11.63
C PRO A 104 -14.53 9.27 -11.25
N ILE A 105 -15.10 9.12 -10.08
CA ILE A 105 -15.63 7.83 -9.61
C ILE A 105 -16.93 7.53 -10.36
N ARG A 106 -17.03 6.31 -10.86
CA ARG A 106 -18.25 5.78 -11.45
C ARG A 106 -19.18 5.21 -10.39
N ASP A 107 -18.65 4.32 -9.58
CA ASP A 107 -19.31 3.74 -8.41
C ASP A 107 -18.26 3.11 -7.47
N ASN A 108 -18.70 2.78 -6.29
CA ASN A 108 -17.87 2.11 -5.28
C ASN A 108 -18.75 1.23 -4.39
N GLY A 109 -18.14 0.33 -3.65
CA GLY A 109 -18.87 -0.56 -2.77
C GLY A 109 -17.98 -1.60 -2.10
N ILE A 110 -18.64 -2.64 -1.64
CA ILE A 110 -18.03 -3.76 -0.93
C ILE A 110 -18.09 -5.01 -1.78
N PHE A 111 -17.07 -5.83 -1.68
CA PHE A 111 -17.12 -7.20 -2.15
C PHE A 111 -16.87 -8.17 -0.97
N ALA A 112 -17.53 -9.32 -1.03
CA ALA A 112 -17.31 -10.41 -0.11
C ALA A 112 -17.40 -11.72 -0.90
N ASN A 113 -16.37 -12.56 -0.77
CA ASN A 113 -16.21 -13.72 -1.61
C ASN A 113 -16.22 -13.32 -3.10
N SER A 114 -17.03 -13.91 -3.93
CA SER A 114 -17.16 -13.56 -5.35
C SER A 114 -18.34 -12.61 -5.65
N ARG A 115 -18.85 -11.91 -4.64
CA ARG A 115 -20.03 -11.04 -4.77
C ARG A 115 -19.68 -9.60 -4.44
N ALA A 116 -20.07 -8.67 -5.30
CA ALA A 116 -19.88 -7.24 -5.10
C ALA A 116 -21.24 -6.52 -5.06
N SER A 117 -21.33 -5.46 -4.28
CA SER A 117 -22.52 -4.61 -4.17
C SER A 117 -22.12 -3.15 -4.00
N ALA A 118 -22.63 -2.31 -4.92
CA ALA A 118 -22.49 -0.86 -4.79
C ALA A 118 -23.44 -0.26 -3.74
N ALA A 119 -24.48 -0.97 -3.32
CA ALA A 119 -25.38 -0.53 -2.26
C ALA A 119 -24.80 -0.70 -0.85
N VAL A 120 -23.87 -1.65 -0.67
CA VAL A 120 -23.23 -1.93 0.61
C VAL A 120 -21.96 -1.11 0.72
N LYS A 121 -21.79 -0.39 1.83
CA LYS A 121 -20.66 0.53 2.07
C LYS A 121 -19.78 0.12 3.26
N LYS A 122 -20.14 -0.93 3.98
CA LYS A 122 -19.36 -1.40 5.14
C LYS A 122 -19.40 -2.92 5.21
N LEU A 123 -18.26 -3.49 5.58
CA LEU A 123 -18.09 -4.92 5.83
C LEU A 123 -17.32 -5.13 7.12
N THR A 124 -17.74 -6.12 7.89
CA THR A 124 -16.97 -6.67 9.01
C THR A 124 -16.59 -8.10 8.65
N ILE A 125 -15.30 -8.38 8.69
CA ILE A 125 -14.73 -9.69 8.40
C ILE A 125 -14.31 -10.32 9.73
N SER A 126 -14.68 -11.59 9.92
CA SER A 126 -14.21 -12.40 11.02
C SER A 126 -13.75 -13.75 10.49
N ARG A 127 -12.98 -14.48 11.29
CA ARG A 127 -12.61 -15.85 10.93
C ARG A 127 -13.87 -16.70 10.75
N SER A 128 -13.87 -17.51 9.71
CA SER A 128 -14.89 -18.53 9.53
C SER A 128 -14.78 -19.62 10.60
N ILE A 129 -15.80 -20.44 10.72
CA ILE A 129 -15.79 -21.62 11.61
C ILE A 129 -14.60 -22.56 11.34
N ASN A 130 -14.05 -22.52 10.12
CA ASN A 130 -12.88 -23.29 9.72
C ASN A 130 -11.55 -22.54 9.96
N GLY A 131 -11.58 -21.38 10.60
CA GLY A 131 -10.39 -20.58 10.92
C GLY A 131 -9.87 -19.66 9.80
N TYR A 132 -10.50 -19.65 8.61
CA TYR A 132 -10.10 -18.79 7.51
C TYR A 132 -11.08 -17.64 7.33
N PRO A 133 -10.60 -16.39 7.16
CA PRO A 133 -11.46 -15.29 6.75
C PRO A 133 -11.97 -15.52 5.32
N LEU A 134 -13.20 -15.12 5.05
CA LEU A 134 -13.69 -15.06 3.67
C LEU A 134 -13.06 -13.85 2.99
N PRO A 135 -12.62 -13.97 1.71
CA PRO A 135 -12.14 -12.85 0.94
C PRO A 135 -13.16 -11.71 0.94
N GLY A 136 -12.70 -10.51 1.26
CA GLY A 136 -13.59 -9.36 1.28
C GLY A 136 -12.83 -8.05 1.43
N GLY A 137 -13.45 -7.01 0.93
CA GLY A 137 -12.85 -5.70 0.91
C GLY A 137 -13.76 -4.67 0.26
N ALA A 138 -13.18 -3.59 -0.20
CA ALA A 138 -13.87 -2.54 -0.90
C ALA A 138 -13.35 -2.36 -2.32
N PHE A 139 -14.17 -1.79 -3.18
CA PHE A 139 -13.79 -1.44 -4.54
C PHE A 139 -14.20 -0.01 -4.88
N VAL A 140 -13.42 0.60 -5.77
CA VAL A 140 -13.76 1.86 -6.42
C VAL A 140 -13.56 1.68 -7.92
N ARG A 141 -14.60 1.96 -8.71
CA ARG A 141 -14.54 1.97 -10.18
C ARG A 141 -14.54 3.40 -10.68
N PHE A 142 -13.72 3.64 -11.67
CA PHE A 142 -13.54 4.97 -12.22
C PHE A 142 -14.12 5.08 -13.62
N GLN A 143 -14.51 6.30 -13.98
CA GLN A 143 -14.77 6.65 -15.37
C GLN A 143 -13.43 6.71 -16.10
N ASN A 144 -13.45 6.94 -17.38
CA ASN A 144 -12.26 6.94 -18.22
C ASN A 144 -11.04 7.68 -17.57
N PRO A 145 -10.00 6.99 -17.13
CA PRO A 145 -8.83 7.63 -16.55
C PRO A 145 -7.90 8.09 -17.68
N GLY A 146 -7.74 9.38 -17.88
CA GLY A 146 -6.87 9.93 -18.91
C GLY A 146 -5.41 9.49 -18.72
N GLU A 147 -4.77 9.99 -17.66
CA GLU A 147 -3.35 9.72 -17.38
C GLU A 147 -3.13 8.57 -16.38
N GLY A 148 -4.17 8.08 -15.77
CA GLY A 148 -4.12 7.02 -14.77
C GLY A 148 -4.80 7.41 -13.46
N ILE A 149 -4.74 6.49 -12.51
CA ILE A 149 -5.33 6.66 -11.18
C ILE A 149 -4.21 6.64 -10.15
N LEU A 150 -4.26 7.58 -9.23
CA LEU A 150 -3.41 7.63 -8.06
C LEU A 150 -4.21 7.16 -6.85
N ALA A 151 -3.59 6.32 -6.03
CA ALA A 151 -4.15 5.89 -4.76
C ALA A 151 -3.13 6.21 -3.65
N ARG A 152 -3.55 7.02 -2.70
CA ARG A 152 -2.78 7.38 -1.51
C ARG A 152 -3.30 6.56 -0.34
N VAL A 153 -2.43 5.79 0.30
CA VAL A 153 -2.80 4.88 1.39
C VAL A 153 -1.95 5.17 2.62
N GLY A 154 -2.57 5.80 3.61
CA GLY A 154 -1.97 5.96 4.93
C GLY A 154 -2.26 4.78 5.83
N VAL A 155 -1.32 4.48 6.73
CA VAL A 155 -1.44 3.45 7.75
C VAL A 155 -1.12 4.01 9.13
N SER A 156 -1.74 3.44 10.18
CA SER A 156 -1.49 3.81 11.57
C SER A 156 -1.79 2.63 12.49
N MET A 157 -1.08 2.55 13.61
CA MET A 157 -1.38 1.63 14.70
C MET A 157 -2.36 2.23 15.72
N VAL A 158 -2.72 3.50 15.58
CA VAL A 158 -3.57 4.23 16.53
C VAL A 158 -5.01 4.30 16.06
N SER A 159 -5.26 4.79 14.85
CA SER A 159 -6.62 4.96 14.33
C SER A 159 -6.67 5.21 12.81
N SER A 160 -7.83 4.94 12.20
CA SER A 160 -8.08 5.35 10.81
C SER A 160 -8.04 6.88 10.62
N ALA A 161 -8.42 7.66 11.65
CA ALA A 161 -8.32 9.11 11.59
C ALA A 161 -6.87 9.57 11.49
N GLN A 162 -5.96 8.98 12.26
CA GLN A 162 -4.53 9.26 12.15
C GLN A 162 -3.97 8.81 10.79
N ALA A 163 -4.34 7.62 10.32
CA ALA A 163 -3.94 7.16 8.99
C ALA A 163 -4.36 8.13 7.87
N CYS A 164 -5.59 8.68 7.94
CA CYS A 164 -6.05 9.71 7.00
C CYS A 164 -5.24 11.00 7.13
N SER A 165 -5.02 11.47 8.37
CA SER A 165 -4.25 12.69 8.64
C SER A 165 -2.81 12.59 8.14
N SER A 166 -2.14 11.47 8.39
CA SER A 166 -0.80 11.20 7.87
C SER A 166 -0.78 11.22 6.34
N ALA A 167 -1.75 10.54 5.70
CA ALA A 167 -1.87 10.52 4.25
C ALA A 167 -2.04 11.92 3.65
N GLU A 168 -2.91 12.73 4.24
CA GLU A 168 -3.19 14.12 3.78
C GLU A 168 -2.01 15.05 3.99
N THR A 169 -1.27 14.87 5.08
CA THR A 169 -0.13 15.71 5.42
C THR A 169 1.10 15.36 4.59
N GLU A 170 1.39 14.07 4.45
CA GLU A 170 2.62 13.60 3.81
C GLU A 170 2.54 13.66 2.27
N ILE A 171 1.35 13.45 1.70
CA ILE A 171 1.12 13.47 0.25
C ILE A 171 -0.12 14.33 -0.09
N PRO A 172 -0.08 15.65 0.11
CA PRO A 172 -1.27 16.49 -0.06
C PRO A 172 -1.78 16.57 -1.50
N ASN A 173 -0.89 16.53 -2.49
CA ASN A 173 -1.18 16.84 -3.89
C ASN A 173 -1.17 15.61 -4.81
N PHE A 174 -0.99 14.41 -4.29
CA PHE A 174 -0.83 13.20 -5.10
C PHE A 174 0.31 13.27 -6.14
N ASP A 175 1.37 14.04 -5.86
CA ASP A 175 2.52 14.15 -6.75
C ASP A 175 3.42 12.91 -6.63
N PHE A 176 3.32 12.03 -7.63
CA PHE A 176 4.04 10.77 -7.64
C PHE A 176 5.55 10.96 -7.84
N GLU A 177 5.95 11.85 -8.75
CA GLU A 177 7.38 12.01 -9.07
C GLU A 177 8.12 12.72 -7.93
N ASP A 178 7.50 13.71 -7.30
CA ASP A 178 8.05 14.38 -6.13
C ASP A 178 8.19 13.42 -4.95
N THR A 179 7.14 12.66 -4.64
CA THR A 179 7.15 11.67 -3.56
C THR A 179 8.23 10.61 -3.79
N LYS A 180 8.33 10.10 -5.01
CA LYS A 180 9.38 9.14 -5.41
C LYS A 180 10.78 9.71 -5.26
N SER A 181 10.99 10.93 -5.76
CA SER A 181 12.29 11.59 -5.70
C SER A 181 12.73 11.82 -4.24
N ALA A 182 11.81 12.21 -3.38
CA ALA A 182 12.05 12.37 -1.94
C ALA A 182 12.42 11.03 -1.27
N ALA A 183 11.67 9.96 -1.55
CA ALA A 183 11.95 8.63 -1.03
C ALA A 183 13.32 8.12 -1.48
N GLU A 184 13.65 8.26 -2.76
CA GLU A 184 14.97 7.89 -3.30
C GLU A 184 16.11 8.70 -2.66
N ALA A 185 15.91 10.00 -2.39
CA ALA A 185 16.90 10.85 -1.74
C ALA A 185 17.18 10.42 -0.30
N ILE A 186 16.14 10.05 0.46
CA ILE A 186 16.30 9.50 1.82
C ILE A 186 17.15 8.24 1.79
N TRP A 187 16.87 7.31 0.89
CA TRP A 187 17.64 6.07 0.76
C TRP A 187 19.08 6.31 0.32
N ARG A 188 19.32 7.25 -0.60
CA ARG A 188 20.71 7.65 -0.97
C ARG A 188 21.47 8.16 0.24
N THR A 189 20.84 9.00 1.07
CA THR A 189 21.45 9.50 2.30
C THR A 189 21.76 8.38 3.28
N LYS A 190 20.83 7.45 3.50
CA LYS A 190 21.03 6.29 4.39
C LYS A 190 22.13 5.34 3.92
N LEU A 191 22.28 5.16 2.62
CA LEU A 191 23.28 4.25 2.03
C LEU A 191 24.64 4.93 1.80
N SER A 192 24.72 6.25 1.78
CA SER A 192 25.93 7.02 1.45
C SER A 192 27.13 6.84 2.39
N PRO A 193 26.95 6.49 3.68
CA PRO A 193 28.11 6.25 4.57
C PRO A 193 28.99 5.06 4.14
N ILE A 194 28.46 4.17 3.30
CA ILE A 194 29.19 3.01 2.80
C ILE A 194 29.51 3.23 1.33
N VAL A 195 30.79 3.50 1.08
CA VAL A 195 31.30 3.74 -0.27
C VAL A 195 32.19 2.57 -0.69
N ALA A 196 31.73 1.82 -1.68
CA ALA A 196 32.54 0.80 -2.33
C ALA A 196 33.12 1.32 -3.64
N SER A 197 34.45 1.25 -3.78
CA SER A 197 35.11 1.63 -5.04
C SER A 197 34.84 0.56 -6.11
N PRO A 198 34.38 0.91 -7.30
CA PRO A 198 34.25 -0.04 -8.40
C PRO A 198 35.60 -0.43 -9.02
N ASN A 199 36.69 0.21 -8.62
CA ASN A 199 38.02 -0.04 -9.18
C ASN A 199 38.47 -1.49 -8.87
N GLY A 200 38.75 -2.27 -9.90
CA GLY A 200 39.14 -3.66 -9.77
C GLY A 200 37.98 -4.67 -9.64
N ILE A 201 36.73 -4.20 -9.62
CA ILE A 201 35.55 -5.07 -9.65
C ILE A 201 35.16 -5.32 -11.10
N THR A 202 35.34 -6.55 -11.54
CA THR A 202 34.96 -6.99 -12.89
C THR A 202 33.48 -7.40 -12.97
N ASP A 203 32.86 -7.77 -11.84
CA ASP A 203 31.47 -8.18 -11.75
C ASP A 203 30.67 -7.20 -10.88
N MET A 204 29.85 -6.38 -11.54
CA MET A 204 28.96 -5.41 -10.88
C MET A 204 27.87 -6.05 -10.02
N SER A 205 27.64 -7.37 -10.14
CA SER A 205 26.68 -8.08 -9.29
C SER A 205 27.13 -8.07 -7.82
N ILE A 206 28.43 -8.04 -7.56
CA ILE A 206 29.02 -7.95 -6.22
C ILE A 206 28.59 -6.65 -5.53
N LEU A 207 28.70 -5.52 -6.23
CA LEU A 207 28.24 -4.23 -5.68
C LEU A 207 26.73 -4.20 -5.45
N LYS A 208 25.95 -4.75 -6.37
CA LYS A 208 24.51 -4.86 -6.19
C LYS A 208 24.16 -5.71 -4.96
N ASN A 209 24.84 -6.83 -4.78
CA ASN A 209 24.63 -7.70 -3.63
C ASN A 209 25.02 -7.00 -2.32
N LEU A 210 26.13 -6.28 -2.29
CA LEU A 210 26.57 -5.51 -1.12
C LEU A 210 25.50 -4.49 -0.73
N TYR A 211 25.13 -3.57 -1.63
CA TYR A 211 24.14 -2.53 -1.33
C TYR A 211 22.74 -3.10 -1.07
N SER A 212 22.35 -4.17 -1.74
CA SER A 212 21.10 -4.88 -1.45
C SER A 212 21.11 -5.53 -0.07
N GLY A 213 22.26 -6.06 0.38
CA GLY A 213 22.45 -6.57 1.73
C GLY A 213 22.28 -5.48 2.77
N ILE A 214 22.98 -4.35 2.59
CA ILE A 214 22.89 -3.18 3.48
C ILE A 214 21.46 -2.63 3.55
N TYR A 215 20.80 -2.46 2.39
CA TYR A 215 19.41 -2.03 2.33
C TYR A 215 18.50 -2.93 3.19
N ARG A 216 18.64 -4.25 3.07
CA ARG A 216 17.80 -5.20 3.81
C ARG A 216 18.00 -5.11 5.32
N THR A 217 19.19 -4.76 5.80
CA THR A 217 19.43 -4.56 7.25
C THR A 217 18.76 -3.31 7.80
N MET A 218 18.30 -2.40 6.93
CA MET A 218 17.64 -1.14 7.32
C MET A 218 16.12 -1.19 7.17
N VAL A 219 15.56 -2.31 6.73
CA VAL A 219 14.10 -2.46 6.56
C VAL A 219 13.42 -2.72 7.91
N ASN A 220 14.17 -3.24 8.87
CA ASN A 220 13.68 -3.59 10.20
C ASN A 220 14.77 -3.27 11.26
N PRO A 221 14.43 -2.73 12.42
CA PRO A 221 13.09 -2.40 12.92
C PRO A 221 12.47 -1.18 12.23
N GLN A 222 11.14 -1.09 12.27
CA GLN A 222 10.40 0.07 11.80
C GLN A 222 10.38 1.18 12.84
N ASP A 223 10.21 2.41 12.38
CA ASP A 223 9.97 3.59 13.21
C ASP A 223 8.46 3.68 13.51
N TYR A 224 8.09 3.52 14.77
CA TYR A 224 6.72 3.63 15.27
C TYR A 224 6.54 4.85 16.16
N THR A 225 7.40 5.86 16.04
CA THR A 225 7.26 7.11 16.78
C THR A 225 5.88 7.73 16.51
N GLY A 226 5.13 8.03 17.58
CA GLY A 226 3.77 8.51 17.49
C GLY A 226 2.69 7.47 17.16
N GLU A 227 3.07 6.21 16.93
CA GLU A 227 2.17 5.11 16.56
C GLU A 227 1.83 4.15 17.72
N ASN A 228 2.11 4.54 18.96
CA ASN A 228 1.73 3.74 20.12
C ASN A 228 0.29 4.06 20.56
N PRO A 229 -0.67 3.11 20.48
CA PRO A 229 -2.06 3.35 20.82
C PRO A 229 -2.31 3.56 22.33
N LEU A 230 -1.36 3.18 23.17
CA LEU A 230 -1.48 3.26 24.63
C LEU A 230 -0.79 4.49 25.22
N TRP A 231 0.06 5.15 24.44
CA TRP A 231 0.91 6.21 24.95
C TRP A 231 1.32 7.16 23.81
N GLN A 232 0.93 8.42 23.92
CA GLN A 232 1.36 9.46 22.99
C GLN A 232 2.71 10.02 23.44
N SER A 233 3.71 9.92 22.56
CA SER A 233 5.05 10.44 22.78
C SER A 233 5.73 10.75 21.44
N ASP A 234 6.46 11.85 21.40
CA ASP A 234 7.34 12.20 20.28
C ASP A 234 8.76 11.58 20.45
N GLU A 235 8.99 10.82 21.51
CA GLU A 235 10.24 10.11 21.69
C GLU A 235 10.39 8.99 20.65
N PRO A 236 11.60 8.81 20.10
CA PRO A 236 11.85 7.76 19.11
C PRO A 236 11.47 6.37 19.64
N TYR A 237 10.63 5.68 18.88
CA TYR A 237 10.21 4.34 19.18
C TYR A 237 10.37 3.42 17.97
N PHE A 238 11.25 2.45 18.08
CA PHE A 238 11.56 1.49 17.04
C PHE A 238 11.22 0.08 17.52
N ASP A 239 10.46 -0.64 16.73
CA ASP A 239 10.05 -2.01 17.04
C ASP A 239 9.87 -2.84 15.78
N SER A 240 9.61 -4.12 15.98
CA SER A 240 9.30 -5.06 14.93
C SER A 240 8.23 -6.04 15.39
N PHE A 241 7.08 -5.98 14.78
CA PHE A 241 5.99 -6.92 15.05
C PHE A 241 6.21 -8.32 14.44
N TYR A 242 7.38 -8.58 13.91
CA TYR A 242 7.77 -9.88 13.36
C TYR A 242 8.61 -10.74 14.30
N TRP A 243 8.82 -10.28 15.52
CA TRP A 243 9.52 -11.03 16.57
C TRP A 243 8.56 -11.95 17.31
#